data_cb90b3ab8772076df54412bea3cd760f
#
_entry.id   cb90b3ab8772076df54412bea3cd760f
#
_cell.length_a   1.000
_cell.length_b   1.000
_cell.length_c   1.000
_cell.angle_alpha   90.00
_cell.angle_beta   90.00
_cell.angle_gamma   90.00
#
_symmetry.space_group_name_H-M   'P 1'
#
loop_
_entity.id
_entity.type
_entity.pdbx_description
1 polymer ?
#
loop_
_entity_poly.entity_id
_entity_poly.type
_entity_poly.pdbx_seq_one_letter_code
_entity_poly.pdbx_strand_id
1 'polypeptide(L)'
;GICDYVFVAKVVSCDGTEYRNVITTEDEKGNPKEVGSPYTNYTIQVLENIKGELITDKPIPIVKQGGISEKQDAIYLFENDSLPSENSIYIFLAYAQEDGSLLISGPNSNVMCNDSNMYSINSVSEEKSVTEYDEFITYKDANDNEIIPVDRERYKSIYETDNN
;
A
#
# COMPACT_ATOMS: atom_id res chain seq x y z
N GLY A 1 14.36 -7.44 -4.91
CA GLY A 1 13.11 -6.78 -5.20
C GLY A 1 13.22 -5.39 -5.77
N ILE A 2 12.18 -4.95 -6.42
CA ILE A 2 12.10 -3.64 -7.07
C ILE A 2 11.51 -2.54 -6.17
N CYS A 3 10.76 -2.88 -5.13
CA CYS A 3 10.21 -1.89 -4.21
C CYS A 3 11.26 -1.35 -3.23
N ASP A 4 11.00 -0.18 -2.67
CA ASP A 4 11.91 0.49 -1.74
C ASP A 4 11.66 0.08 -0.29
N TYR A 5 10.40 -0.18 0.03
CA TYR A 5 9.94 -0.52 1.38
C TYR A 5 9.02 -1.73 1.35
N VAL A 6 9.22 -2.62 2.30
CA VAL A 6 8.31 -3.74 2.59
C VAL A 6 8.03 -3.73 4.08
N PHE A 7 6.77 -3.67 4.45
CA PHE A 7 6.40 -3.54 5.85
C PHE A 7 4.99 -4.08 6.11
N VAL A 8 4.73 -4.41 7.35
CA VAL A 8 3.41 -4.78 7.83
C VAL A 8 2.74 -3.57 8.45
N ALA A 9 1.53 -3.28 8.05
CA ALA A 9 0.78 -2.17 8.61
C ALA A 9 -0.72 -2.47 8.70
N LYS A 10 -1.36 -1.83 9.68
CA LYS A 10 -2.81 -1.82 9.81
C LYS A 10 -3.35 -0.57 9.11
N VAL A 11 -4.40 -0.74 8.33
CA VAL A 11 -5.11 0.38 7.72
C VAL A 11 -5.99 1.05 8.78
N VAL A 12 -5.66 2.29 9.09
CA VAL A 12 -6.40 3.09 10.08
C VAL A 12 -7.65 3.70 9.43
N SER A 13 -7.49 4.29 8.25
CA SER A 13 -8.59 4.92 7.52
C SER A 13 -8.34 4.99 6.03
N CYS A 14 -9.43 5.00 5.26
CA CYS A 14 -9.43 5.37 3.85
C CYS A 14 -9.83 6.84 3.75
N ASP A 15 -8.95 7.68 3.21
CA ASP A 15 -9.06 9.14 3.30
C ASP A 15 -9.58 9.80 2.02
N GLY A 16 -10.00 8.99 1.05
CA GLY A 16 -10.57 9.47 -0.19
C GLY A 16 -9.72 9.22 -1.43
N THR A 17 -10.21 9.70 -2.55
CA THR A 17 -9.60 9.47 -3.86
C THR A 17 -9.18 10.79 -4.48
N GLU A 18 -7.97 10.84 -5.02
CA GLU A 18 -7.48 11.93 -5.86
C GLU A 18 -7.31 11.43 -7.30
N TYR A 19 -7.26 12.37 -8.23
CA TYR A 19 -7.15 12.05 -9.66
C TYR A 19 -5.90 12.70 -10.22
N ARG A 20 -5.03 11.87 -10.80
CA ARG A 20 -3.73 12.28 -11.35
C ARG A 20 -3.70 12.04 -12.85
N ASN A 21 -2.69 12.62 -13.53
CA ASN A 21 -2.46 12.43 -14.96
C ASN A 21 -3.72 12.72 -15.79
N VAL A 22 -4.37 13.85 -15.49
CA VAL A 22 -5.59 14.27 -16.17
C VAL A 22 -5.32 14.46 -17.66
N ILE A 23 -6.10 13.76 -18.48
CA ILE A 23 -6.07 13.87 -19.94
C ILE A 23 -7.38 14.43 -20.44
N THR A 24 -7.32 15.17 -21.55
CA THR A 24 -8.53 15.61 -22.25
C THR A 24 -8.90 14.57 -23.29
N THR A 25 -10.14 14.09 -23.22
CA THR A 25 -10.75 13.17 -24.19
C THR A 25 -12.06 13.78 -24.68
N GLU A 26 -12.77 13.10 -25.54
CA GLU A 26 -14.09 13.51 -26.00
C GLU A 26 -15.16 12.62 -25.40
N ASP A 27 -16.31 13.22 -25.05
CA ASP A 27 -17.50 12.48 -24.65
C ASP A 27 -18.25 11.92 -25.88
N GLU A 28 -19.34 11.21 -25.65
CA GLU A 28 -20.17 10.62 -26.73
C GLU A 28 -20.75 11.67 -27.70
N LYS A 29 -20.74 12.93 -27.30
CA LYS A 29 -21.24 14.07 -28.12
C LYS A 29 -20.10 14.87 -28.75
N GLY A 30 -18.84 14.43 -28.60
CA GLY A 30 -17.67 15.11 -29.13
C GLY A 30 -17.23 16.34 -28.32
N ASN A 31 -17.74 16.54 -27.09
CA ASN A 31 -17.33 17.64 -26.23
C ASN A 31 -16.05 17.26 -25.47
N PRO A 32 -15.15 18.24 -25.21
CA PRO A 32 -13.96 18.01 -24.39
C PRO A 32 -14.35 17.51 -22.99
N LYS A 33 -13.67 16.45 -22.52
CA LYS A 33 -13.84 15.88 -21.21
C LYS A 33 -12.49 15.62 -20.58
N GLU A 34 -12.30 16.06 -19.36
CA GLU A 34 -11.11 15.74 -18.57
C GLU A 34 -11.31 14.43 -17.80
N VAL A 35 -10.33 13.53 -17.89
CA VAL A 35 -10.34 12.25 -17.19
C VAL A 35 -9.01 12.08 -16.45
N GLY A 36 -9.07 11.92 -15.16
CA GLY A 36 -7.93 11.60 -14.31
C GLY A 36 -7.91 10.15 -13.88
N SER A 37 -6.73 9.63 -13.60
CA SER A 37 -6.55 8.31 -13.02
C SER A 37 -6.73 8.36 -11.51
N PRO A 38 -7.55 7.47 -10.92
CA PRO A 38 -7.79 7.49 -9.48
C PRO A 38 -6.59 6.96 -8.69
N TYR A 39 -6.35 7.61 -7.57
CA TYR A 39 -5.39 7.20 -6.54
C TYR A 39 -6.09 7.33 -5.19
N THR A 40 -6.05 6.29 -4.40
CA THR A 40 -6.74 6.26 -3.10
C THR A 40 -5.75 6.52 -1.97
N ASN A 41 -6.07 7.48 -1.14
CA ASN A 41 -5.27 7.87 0.02
C ASN A 41 -5.70 7.08 1.25
N TYR A 42 -4.73 6.57 1.98
CA TYR A 42 -4.92 5.83 3.23
C TYR A 42 -4.04 6.39 4.33
N THR A 43 -4.50 6.26 5.55
CA THR A 43 -3.67 6.39 6.76
C THR A 43 -3.42 4.99 7.31
N ILE A 44 -2.17 4.67 7.55
CA ILE A 44 -1.75 3.36 8.03
C ILE A 44 -0.88 3.50 9.28
N GLN A 45 -0.90 2.47 10.12
CA GLN A 45 0.02 2.33 11.24
C GLN A 45 1.00 1.19 10.94
N VAL A 46 2.26 1.53 10.75
CA VAL A 46 3.32 0.53 10.55
C VAL A 46 3.51 -0.25 11.83
N LEU A 47 3.47 -1.58 11.72
CA LEU A 47 3.63 -2.50 12.84
C LEU A 47 5.01 -3.14 12.86
N GLU A 48 5.56 -3.44 11.68
CA GLU A 48 6.87 -4.07 11.56
C GLU A 48 7.48 -3.76 10.19
N ASN A 49 8.77 -3.46 10.17
CA ASN A 49 9.52 -3.26 8.92
C ASN A 49 10.20 -4.56 8.49
N ILE A 50 10.11 -4.90 7.21
CA ILE A 50 10.81 -6.00 6.56
C ILE A 50 11.97 -5.45 5.74
N LYS A 51 11.72 -4.43 4.92
CA LYS A 51 12.72 -3.71 4.15
C LYS A 51 12.55 -2.22 4.36
N GLY A 52 13.62 -1.52 4.68
CA GLY A 52 13.60 -0.13 5.06
C GLY A 52 13.18 0.06 6.52
N GLU A 53 13.15 1.29 6.96
CA GLU A 53 12.91 1.63 8.38
C GLU A 53 11.93 2.80 8.48
N LEU A 54 10.64 2.53 8.23
CA LEU A 54 9.59 3.51 8.43
C LEU A 54 9.26 3.67 9.91
N ILE A 55 8.81 4.85 10.30
CA ILE A 55 8.41 5.13 11.68
C ILE A 55 7.21 4.26 12.09
N THR A 56 7.22 3.80 13.33
CA THR A 56 6.19 2.93 13.91
C THR A 56 5.42 3.56 15.06
N ASP A 57 5.82 4.75 15.48
CA ASP A 57 5.30 5.44 16.67
C ASP A 57 4.04 6.28 16.39
N LYS A 58 3.73 6.53 15.13
CA LYS A 58 2.53 7.27 14.72
C LYS A 58 2.06 6.82 13.34
N PRO A 59 0.77 7.03 13.00
CA PRO A 59 0.26 6.74 11.67
C PRO A 59 0.92 7.59 10.59
N ILE A 60 1.03 7.04 9.39
CA ILE A 60 1.58 7.71 8.22
C ILE A 60 0.64 7.56 7.02
N PRO A 61 0.68 8.49 6.05
CA PRO A 61 -0.09 8.36 4.82
C PRO A 61 0.57 7.42 3.81
N ILE A 62 -0.25 6.75 3.02
CA ILE A 62 0.18 5.97 1.86
C ILE A 62 -0.85 6.14 0.74
N VAL A 63 -0.40 6.09 -0.50
CA VAL A 63 -1.24 6.24 -1.68
C VAL A 63 -1.29 4.93 -2.46
N LYS A 64 -2.47 4.47 -2.79
CA LYS A 64 -2.70 3.30 -3.66
C LYS A 64 -3.12 3.76 -5.04
N GLN A 65 -2.40 3.32 -6.06
CA GLN A 65 -2.82 3.53 -7.45
C GLN A 65 -4.06 2.68 -7.73
N GLY A 66 -5.14 3.33 -8.09
CA GLY A 66 -6.46 2.74 -8.29
C GLY A 66 -7.50 3.34 -7.35
N GLY A 67 -8.75 3.06 -7.62
CA GLY A 67 -9.85 3.56 -6.80
C GLY A 67 -11.11 3.83 -7.58
N ILE A 68 -12.00 4.58 -6.96
CA ILE A 68 -13.31 4.92 -7.51
C ILE A 68 -13.15 5.99 -8.60
N SER A 69 -13.85 5.80 -9.73
CA SER A 69 -13.91 6.77 -10.81
C SER A 69 -14.50 8.11 -10.35
N GLU A 70 -14.21 9.19 -11.08
CA GLU A 70 -14.75 10.53 -10.78
C GLU A 70 -16.28 10.54 -10.71
N LYS A 71 -16.95 9.74 -11.54
CA LYS A 71 -18.42 9.60 -11.55
C LYS A 71 -18.95 8.67 -10.46
N GLN A 72 -18.06 8.04 -9.69
CA GLN A 72 -18.41 7.07 -8.65
C GLN A 72 -19.21 5.85 -9.14
N ASP A 73 -19.08 5.50 -10.42
CA ASP A 73 -19.81 4.42 -11.07
C ASP A 73 -18.96 3.17 -11.35
N ALA A 74 -17.66 3.25 -11.13
CA ALA A 74 -16.71 2.16 -11.37
C ALA A 74 -15.51 2.22 -10.43
N ILE A 75 -14.85 1.08 -10.28
CA ILE A 75 -13.56 0.96 -9.59
C ILE A 75 -12.51 0.61 -10.63
N TYR A 76 -11.44 1.41 -10.71
CA TYR A 76 -10.30 1.17 -11.58
C TYR A 76 -9.14 0.60 -10.78
N LEU A 77 -8.78 -0.64 -11.11
CA LEU A 77 -7.65 -1.36 -10.51
C LEU A 77 -6.89 -2.10 -11.62
N PHE A 78 -5.63 -2.39 -11.34
CA PHE A 78 -4.92 -3.38 -12.15
C PHE A 78 -5.58 -4.75 -12.03
N GLU A 79 -5.39 -5.58 -13.05
CA GLU A 79 -5.90 -6.96 -13.03
C GLU A 79 -5.35 -7.70 -11.80
N ASN A 80 -6.23 -8.40 -11.09
CA ASN A 80 -5.93 -9.13 -9.85
C ASN A 80 -5.47 -8.28 -8.67
N ASP A 81 -5.67 -6.98 -8.74
CA ASP A 81 -5.38 -6.07 -7.63
C ASP A 81 -6.61 -5.87 -6.74
N SER A 82 -6.39 -5.30 -5.57
CA SER A 82 -7.46 -4.97 -4.62
C SER A 82 -7.14 -3.69 -3.85
N LEU A 83 -8.18 -3.00 -3.42
CA LEU A 83 -8.03 -1.87 -2.51
C LEU A 83 -7.92 -2.37 -1.07
N PRO A 84 -6.96 -1.84 -0.29
CA PRO A 84 -6.92 -2.13 1.14
C PRO A 84 -8.21 -1.74 1.86
N SER A 85 -8.60 -2.56 2.82
CA SER A 85 -9.79 -2.31 3.67
C SER A 85 -9.39 -1.76 5.03
N GLU A 86 -10.20 -0.86 5.58
CA GLU A 86 -10.00 -0.32 6.92
C GLU A 86 -9.97 -1.44 7.97
N ASN A 87 -9.17 -1.25 9.01
CA ASN A 87 -8.98 -2.16 10.13
C ASN A 87 -8.32 -3.51 9.79
N SER A 88 -7.92 -3.71 8.56
CA SER A 88 -7.20 -4.90 8.13
C SER A 88 -5.69 -4.69 8.14
N ILE A 89 -4.96 -5.77 8.28
CA ILE A 89 -3.49 -5.80 8.31
C ILE A 89 -2.99 -6.36 6.98
N TYR A 90 -2.03 -5.67 6.40
CA TYR A 90 -1.41 -6.05 5.13
C TYR A 90 0.11 -6.00 5.22
N ILE A 91 0.75 -6.80 4.37
CA ILE A 91 2.12 -6.51 3.95
C ILE A 91 2.02 -5.56 2.76
N PHE A 92 2.65 -4.41 2.87
CA PHE A 92 2.72 -3.42 1.81
C PHE A 92 4.09 -3.43 1.15
N LEU A 93 4.09 -3.35 -0.17
CA LEU A 93 5.29 -3.17 -0.99
C LEU A 93 5.20 -1.79 -1.62
N ALA A 94 6.02 -0.87 -1.16
CA ALA A 94 5.89 0.54 -1.49
C ALA A 94 7.14 1.11 -2.16
N TYR A 95 6.91 2.14 -2.96
CA TYR A 95 7.94 2.97 -3.56
C TYR A 95 7.93 4.36 -2.93
N ALA A 96 9.11 4.90 -2.64
CA ALA A 96 9.22 6.31 -2.31
C ALA A 96 9.15 7.13 -3.60
N GLN A 97 8.29 8.13 -3.62
CA GLN A 97 8.20 9.10 -4.70
C GLN A 97 9.22 10.23 -4.50
N GLU A 98 9.40 11.07 -5.49
CA GLU A 98 10.34 12.20 -5.45
C GLU A 98 10.08 13.14 -4.26
N ASP A 99 8.82 13.35 -3.91
CA ASP A 99 8.42 14.16 -2.75
C ASP A 99 8.55 13.42 -1.40
N GLY A 100 9.00 12.17 -1.42
CA GLY A 100 9.15 11.33 -0.22
C GLY A 100 7.87 10.64 0.24
N SER A 101 6.75 10.81 -0.45
CA SER A 101 5.52 10.06 -0.18
C SER A 101 5.64 8.61 -0.62
N LEU A 102 4.81 7.76 -0.05
CA LEU A 102 4.80 6.32 -0.34
C LEU A 102 3.67 5.96 -1.29
N LEU A 103 4.00 5.26 -2.37
CA LEU A 103 3.06 4.76 -3.36
C LEU A 103 3.07 3.24 -3.38
N ILE A 104 1.89 2.64 -3.38
CA ILE A 104 1.69 1.22 -3.67
C ILE A 104 0.92 1.07 -4.99
N SER A 105 1.31 0.11 -5.80
CA SER A 105 0.77 -0.05 -7.15
C SER A 105 0.80 -1.50 -7.60
N GLY A 106 -0.30 -1.94 -8.18
CA GLY A 106 -0.44 -3.25 -8.79
C GLY A 106 -0.77 -4.39 -7.84
N PRO A 107 -1.02 -5.57 -8.39
CA PRO A 107 -1.28 -6.77 -7.61
C PRO A 107 -0.07 -7.12 -6.75
N ASN A 108 -0.30 -7.66 -5.58
CA ASN A 108 0.71 -8.00 -4.58
C ASN A 108 1.39 -6.79 -3.90
N SER A 109 0.92 -5.57 -4.14
CA SER A 109 1.42 -4.40 -3.41
C SER A 109 0.80 -4.25 -2.01
N ASN A 110 -0.31 -4.91 -1.78
CA ASN A 110 -0.96 -5.04 -0.48
C ASN A 110 -1.47 -6.47 -0.32
N VAL A 111 -0.74 -7.25 0.45
CA VAL A 111 -1.06 -8.67 0.70
C VAL A 111 -1.68 -8.79 2.08
N MET A 112 -2.94 -9.21 2.14
CA MET A 112 -3.64 -9.37 3.41
C MET A 112 -2.94 -10.42 4.28
N CYS A 113 -2.62 -10.06 5.50
CA CYS A 113 -2.18 -10.99 6.51
C CYS A 113 -3.40 -11.76 7.00
N ASN A 114 -3.55 -12.98 6.50
CA ASN A 114 -4.68 -13.82 6.80
C ASN A 114 -4.26 -14.92 7.77
N ASP A 115 -4.66 -14.78 9.02
CA ASP A 115 -4.62 -15.87 9.96
C ASP A 115 -6.02 -16.46 10.07
N SER A 116 -6.19 -17.69 9.65
CA SER A 116 -7.46 -18.40 9.76
C SER A 116 -7.97 -18.45 11.20
N ASN A 117 -7.11 -18.29 12.19
CA ASN A 117 -7.47 -18.20 13.59
C ASN A 117 -7.96 -16.80 14.01
N MET A 118 -7.76 -15.77 13.21
CA MET A 118 -8.31 -14.44 13.51
C MET A 118 -9.82 -14.37 13.40
N TYR A 119 -10.44 -15.29 12.68
CA TYR A 119 -11.88 -15.34 12.51
C TYR A 119 -12.59 -16.21 13.56
N SER A 120 -11.88 -17.00 14.31
CA SER A 120 -12.43 -17.74 15.45
C SER A 120 -12.54 -16.89 16.72
N ILE A 121 -12.68 -15.62 16.56
CA ILE A 121 -12.44 -14.56 17.54
C ILE A 121 -13.61 -14.30 18.46
N ASN A 122 -14.28 -15.23 18.82
CA ASN A 122 -15.03 -15.11 20.07
C ASN A 122 -14.18 -15.50 21.28
N SER A 123 -12.97 -15.89 21.07
CA SER A 123 -12.02 -16.09 22.15
C SER A 123 -11.24 -14.80 22.34
N VAL A 124 -11.39 -14.23 23.50
CA VAL A 124 -10.58 -13.16 24.08
C VAL A 124 -9.15 -13.66 24.23
N SER A 125 -8.53 -14.12 23.20
CA SER A 125 -7.21 -14.70 23.32
C SER A 125 -6.26 -13.96 22.44
N GLU A 126 -5.20 -13.65 23.05
CA GLU A 126 -3.88 -13.33 22.57
C GLU A 126 -3.83 -12.89 21.11
N GLU A 127 -3.74 -11.57 20.90
CA GLU A 127 -3.36 -11.03 19.62
C GLU A 127 -2.02 -11.67 19.20
N LYS A 128 -2.08 -12.42 18.12
CA LYS A 128 -0.89 -12.98 17.52
C LYS A 128 0.07 -11.87 17.14
N SER A 129 1.33 -11.99 17.53
CA SER A 129 2.35 -11.05 17.09
C SER A 129 2.43 -11.00 15.55
N VAL A 130 2.60 -9.82 14.98
CA VAL A 130 2.76 -9.64 13.54
C VAL A 130 3.85 -10.53 12.95
N THR A 131 4.93 -10.76 13.69
CA THR A 131 6.06 -11.60 13.26
C THR A 131 5.73 -13.09 13.18
N GLU A 132 4.58 -13.52 13.71
CA GLU A 132 4.11 -14.91 13.66
C GLU A 132 3.22 -15.21 12.45
N TYR A 133 2.82 -14.19 11.67
CA TYR A 133 2.05 -14.42 10.45
C TYR A 133 2.91 -15.09 9.38
N ASP A 134 2.35 -16.08 8.70
CA ASP A 134 3.04 -16.81 7.63
C ASP A 134 3.48 -15.88 6.50
N GLU A 135 2.67 -14.88 6.18
CA GLU A 135 2.98 -13.86 5.19
C GLU A 135 4.21 -13.05 5.59
N PHE A 136 4.33 -12.65 6.85
CA PHE A 136 5.50 -11.95 7.36
C PHE A 136 6.77 -12.79 7.21
N ILE A 137 6.72 -14.05 7.62
CA ILE A 137 7.84 -14.97 7.51
C ILE A 137 8.28 -15.13 6.06
N THR A 138 7.33 -15.33 5.14
CA THR A 138 7.60 -15.48 3.71
C THR A 138 8.30 -14.26 3.12
N TYR A 139 7.79 -13.06 3.41
CA TYR A 139 8.38 -11.82 2.88
C TYR A 139 9.70 -11.46 3.56
N LYS A 140 9.86 -11.78 4.83
CA LYS A 140 11.12 -11.62 5.55
C LYS A 140 12.22 -12.48 4.93
N ASP A 141 11.94 -13.75 4.69
CA ASP A 141 12.86 -14.67 4.03
C ASP A 141 13.20 -14.20 2.61
N ALA A 142 12.22 -13.73 1.86
CA ALA A 142 12.42 -13.19 0.53
C ALA A 142 13.31 -11.94 0.54
N ASN A 143 13.16 -11.08 1.54
CA ASN A 143 14.00 -9.90 1.70
C ASN A 143 15.45 -10.28 2.05
N ASP A 144 15.63 -11.21 2.97
CA ASP A 144 16.97 -11.66 3.40
C ASP A 144 17.75 -12.33 2.25
N ASN A 145 17.03 -12.82 1.24
CA ASN A 145 17.59 -13.44 0.04
C ASN A 145 17.38 -12.59 -1.22
N GLU A 146 17.20 -11.28 -1.06
CA GLU A 146 16.86 -10.38 -2.16
C GLU A 146 17.96 -10.32 -3.22
N ILE A 147 17.54 -10.46 -4.47
CA ILE A 147 18.36 -10.15 -5.65
C ILE A 147 17.87 -8.82 -6.21
N ILE A 148 18.76 -7.84 -6.30
CA ILE A 148 18.44 -6.53 -6.89
C ILE A 148 18.76 -6.60 -8.38
N PRO A 149 17.74 -6.73 -9.26
CA PRO A 149 17.97 -7.01 -10.67
C PRO A 149 18.33 -5.79 -11.52
N VAL A 150 18.05 -4.60 -11.03
CA VAL A 150 18.23 -3.36 -11.80
C VAL A 150 18.70 -2.24 -10.89
N ASP A 151 19.73 -1.54 -11.32
CA ASP A 151 20.14 -0.28 -10.72
C ASP A 151 19.19 0.82 -11.22
N ARG A 152 18.47 1.46 -10.32
CA ARG A 152 17.56 2.58 -10.61
C ARG A 152 17.72 3.66 -9.56
N GLU A 153 17.38 4.87 -9.95
CA GLU A 153 17.28 5.96 -8.98
C GLU A 153 16.22 5.63 -7.92
N ARG A 154 16.62 5.70 -6.66
CA ARG A 154 15.74 5.40 -5.53
C ARG A 154 15.61 6.65 -4.66
N TYR A 155 14.40 6.98 -4.31
CA TYR A 155 14.10 8.05 -3.37
C TYR A 155 13.95 7.49 -1.96
N LYS A 156 14.09 8.35 -0.97
CA LYS A 156 13.83 8.03 0.41
C LYS A 156 12.50 8.59 0.86
N SER A 157 11.80 7.82 1.68
CA SER A 157 10.57 8.30 2.30
C SER A 157 10.88 9.36 3.38
N ILE A 158 10.05 10.40 3.43
CA ILE A 158 10.06 11.37 4.53
C ILE A 158 9.57 10.74 5.85
N TYR A 159 8.97 9.56 5.79
CA TYR A 159 8.50 8.80 6.95
C TYR A 159 9.51 7.77 7.45
N GLU A 160 10.73 7.80 6.91
CA GLU A 160 11.81 6.95 7.40
C GLU A 160 12.30 7.44 8.76
N THR A 161 12.71 6.50 9.62
CA THR A 161 13.27 6.85 10.93
C THR A 161 14.61 7.58 10.75
N ASP A 162 14.81 8.62 11.55
CA ASP A 162 16.12 9.30 11.62
C ASP A 162 17.10 8.41 12.40
N ASN A 163 17.95 7.70 11.66
CA ASN A 163 19.08 6.97 12.23
C ASN A 163 20.28 7.93 12.39
N ASN A 164 20.23 8.70 13.43
CA ASN A 164 21.41 9.46 13.87
C ASN A 164 22.12 8.73 15.01
#